data_9e21e2f5b6e33150558a5ea5ee0630fd
#
_entry.id   9e21e2f5b6e33150558a5ea5ee0630fd
#
_cell.length_a   1.000
_cell.length_b   1.000
_cell.length_c   1.000
_cell.angle_alpha   90.00
_cell.angle_beta   90.00
_cell.angle_gamma   90.00
#
_symmetry.space_group_name_H-M   'P 1'
#
loop_
_entity.id
_entity.type
_entity.pdbx_description
1 polymer ?
#
loop_
_entity_poly.entity_id
_entity_poly.type
_entity_poly.pdbx_seq_one_letter_code
_entity_poly.pdbx_strand_id
1 'polypeptide(L)'
;MMMYERRRVLMTGGGLYRVFKEGIARINGEITRSDGLIVSDRIGISPSGYLSVKMDFTPYKTLNFELSMSMDTETYGINFGWGDSDTTFSANETKNTAETSIKSFNISNVSGEKYINIKTAGVGNTTAFIHNIWLGV
;
A
#
# COMPACT_ATOMS: atom_id res chain seq x y z
N MET A 1 -17.24 -18.95 10.42
CA MET A 1 -16.79 -18.60 10.61
C MET A 1 -16.15 -18.58 10.21
N MET A 2 -16.12 -18.14 10.10
CA MET A 2 -15.45 -17.78 10.04
C MET A 2 -14.87 -17.70 9.66
N MET A 3 -14.77 -17.34 9.44
CA MET A 3 -14.03 -16.98 9.46
C MET A 3 -13.55 -16.96 9.16
N TYR A 4 -13.50 -16.57 8.99
CA TYR A 4 -12.75 -16.31 9.12
C TYR A 4 -12.49 -16.22 9.09
N GLU A 5 -12.48 -16.16 9.08
CA GLU A 5 -12.03 -15.78 9.39
C GLU A 5 -11.63 -15.63 9.11
N ARG A 6 -11.49 -15.56 8.73
CA ARG A 6 -11.02 -15.01 8.70
C ARG A 6 -11.03 -14.57 8.40
N ARG A 7 -11.08 -14.42 8.18
CA ARG A 7 -11.04 -13.65 8.29
C ARG A 7 -11.26 -13.16 8.50
N ARG A 8 -11.41 -13.25 8.43
CA ARG A 8 -11.76 -12.44 8.94
C ARG A 8 -11.55 -11.96 9.32
N VAL A 9 -11.62 -11.98 9.13
CA VAL A 9 -11.62 -11.05 9.68
C VAL A 9 -11.54 -10.55 10.29
N LEU A 10 -11.07 -10.75 10.30
CA LEU A 10 -11.48 -10.08 11.32
C LEU A 10 -11.66 -8.63 11.32
N MET A 11 -12.69 -8.17 11.14
CA MET A 11 -13.02 -6.78 11.12
C MET A 11 -13.21 -6.30 12.53
N THR A 12 -12.51 -5.25 12.92
CA THR A 12 -12.65 -4.70 14.25
C THR A 12 -12.87 -3.20 14.16
N GLY A 13 -13.67 -2.66 15.06
CA GLY A 13 -13.79 -1.23 15.27
C GLY A 13 -14.06 -0.39 14.04
N GLY A 14 -15.17 -0.56 13.38
CA GLY A 14 -15.53 0.26 12.23
C GLY A 14 -15.19 -0.34 10.88
N GLY A 15 -14.84 -1.59 10.86
CA GLY A 15 -14.73 -2.28 9.61
C GLY A 15 -13.51 -1.88 8.79
N LEU A 16 -12.36 -1.80 9.43
CA LEU A 16 -11.15 -1.52 8.71
C LEU A 16 -10.19 -2.72 8.81
N TYR A 17 -9.46 -2.96 7.74
CA TYR A 17 -8.44 -3.99 7.71
C TYR A 17 -7.07 -3.33 7.52
N ARG A 18 -6.17 -3.56 8.46
CA ARG A 18 -4.83 -3.00 8.39
C ARG A 18 -3.91 -3.93 7.63
N VAL A 19 -3.48 -3.47 6.46
CA VAL A 19 -2.47 -4.16 5.66
C VAL A 19 -1.10 -3.92 6.29
N PHE A 20 -0.83 -2.68 6.69
CA PHE A 20 0.41 -2.32 7.39
C PHE A 20 0.15 -1.12 8.29
N LYS A 21 0.82 -1.12 9.45
CA LYS A 21 0.83 0.00 10.37
C LYS A 21 2.23 0.15 10.94
N GLU A 22 2.75 1.38 10.90
CA GLU A 22 4.04 1.71 11.49
C GLU A 22 4.08 1.34 12.98
N GLY A 23 5.19 0.78 13.43
CA GLY A 23 5.32 0.29 14.79
C GLY A 23 4.99 -1.20 14.93
N ILE A 24 4.37 -1.79 13.90
CA ILE A 24 4.09 -3.23 13.85
C ILE A 24 4.81 -3.75 12.60
N ALA A 25 5.98 -4.31 12.77
CA ALA A 25 6.88 -4.67 11.67
C ALA A 25 6.37 -5.85 10.84
N ARG A 26 5.15 -5.72 10.30
CA ARG A 26 4.51 -6.83 9.60
C ARG A 26 3.49 -6.34 8.58
N ILE A 27 3.53 -6.95 7.40
CA ILE A 27 2.52 -6.77 6.36
C ILE A 27 1.51 -7.89 6.46
N ASN A 28 0.24 -7.55 6.60
CA ASN A 28 -0.85 -8.51 6.65
C ASN A 28 -1.43 -8.67 5.25
N GLY A 29 -0.89 -9.60 4.51
CA GLY A 29 -1.30 -9.87 3.14
C GLY A 29 -0.25 -10.71 2.45
N GLU A 30 -0.54 -11.15 1.24
CA GLU A 30 0.40 -11.94 0.47
C GLU A 30 1.30 -11.02 -0.34
N ILE A 31 2.58 -10.94 0.07
CA ILE A 31 3.57 -10.13 -0.65
C ILE A 31 3.95 -10.90 -1.91
N THR A 32 3.69 -10.32 -3.08
CA THR A 32 4.07 -10.94 -4.36
C THR A 32 5.30 -10.29 -4.96
N ARG A 33 5.68 -9.09 -4.47
CA ARG A 33 6.84 -8.37 -4.95
C ARG A 33 7.40 -7.49 -3.83
N SER A 34 8.71 -7.52 -3.64
CA SER A 34 9.35 -6.77 -2.54
C SER A 34 10.75 -6.28 -2.91
N ASP A 35 10.89 -5.76 -4.12
CA ASP A 35 12.19 -5.29 -4.62
C ASP A 35 12.63 -4.03 -3.85
N GLY A 36 13.81 -4.08 -3.24
CA GLY A 36 14.36 -2.95 -2.51
C GLY A 36 13.61 -2.60 -1.23
N LEU A 37 12.84 -3.53 -0.70
CA LEU A 37 12.00 -3.31 0.47
C LEU A 37 12.80 -3.51 1.76
N ILE A 38 12.64 -2.57 2.68
CA ILE A 38 13.18 -2.68 4.03
C ILE A 38 12.01 -2.58 5.00
N VAL A 39 11.74 -3.67 5.72
CA VAL A 39 10.66 -3.70 6.72
C VAL A 39 11.28 -3.72 8.11
N SER A 40 10.96 -2.70 8.88
CA SER A 40 11.32 -2.63 10.30
C SER A 40 10.08 -2.15 11.05
N ASP A 41 10.15 -1.13 11.87
CA ASP A 41 8.95 -0.52 12.44
C ASP A 41 8.16 0.29 11.41
N ARG A 42 8.73 0.54 10.24
CA ARG A 42 8.06 1.11 9.07
C ARG A 42 8.63 0.47 7.80
N ILE A 43 7.94 0.64 6.68
CA ILE A 43 8.40 0.15 5.40
C ILE A 43 9.14 1.27 4.68
N GLY A 44 10.38 1.01 4.27
CA GLY A 44 11.12 1.86 3.37
C GLY A 44 11.25 1.17 2.02
N ILE A 45 11.07 1.93 0.94
CA ILE A 45 11.29 1.42 -0.41
C ILE A 45 12.40 2.27 -1.04
N SER A 46 13.51 1.63 -1.36
CA SER A 46 14.67 2.28 -1.97
C SER A 46 14.35 2.72 -3.40
N PRO A 47 15.16 3.60 -4.01
CA PRO A 47 15.00 3.93 -5.42
C PRO A 47 14.96 2.66 -6.28
N SER A 48 14.05 2.61 -7.24
CA SER A 48 13.75 1.45 -8.08
C SER A 48 13.08 0.30 -7.33
N GLY A 49 12.63 0.52 -6.11
CA GLY A 49 11.95 -0.51 -5.33
C GLY A 49 10.50 -0.69 -5.74
N TYR A 50 9.93 -1.81 -5.37
CA TYR A 50 8.56 -2.15 -5.70
C TYR A 50 7.98 -3.08 -4.64
N LEU A 51 6.84 -2.68 -4.08
CA LEU A 51 6.07 -3.53 -3.17
C LEU A 51 4.74 -3.86 -3.81
N SER A 52 4.35 -5.13 -3.78
CA SER A 52 3.03 -5.56 -4.20
C SER A 52 2.45 -6.51 -3.17
N VAL A 53 1.22 -6.24 -2.73
CA VAL A 53 0.51 -7.06 -1.75
C VAL A 53 -0.84 -7.45 -2.33
N LYS A 54 -1.07 -8.76 -2.41
CA LYS A 54 -2.30 -9.31 -2.96
C LYS A 54 -3.37 -9.40 -1.87
N MET A 55 -4.55 -8.89 -2.15
CA MET A 55 -5.66 -8.82 -1.21
C MET A 55 -6.99 -9.02 -1.92
N ASP A 56 -7.99 -9.51 -1.20
CA ASP A 56 -9.36 -9.52 -1.70
C ASP A 56 -10.01 -8.16 -1.38
N PHE A 57 -10.39 -7.43 -2.42
CA PHE A 57 -10.99 -6.09 -2.27
C PHE A 57 -12.50 -6.14 -2.05
N THR A 58 -13.13 -7.30 -2.25
CA THR A 58 -14.60 -7.42 -2.27
C THR A 58 -15.31 -6.82 -1.07
N PRO A 59 -14.85 -7.04 0.18
CA PRO A 59 -15.60 -6.50 1.33
C PRO A 59 -15.35 -5.02 1.60
N TYR A 60 -14.50 -4.35 0.82
CA TYR A 60 -14.04 -2.99 1.15
C TYR A 60 -14.49 -1.96 0.13
N LYS A 61 -14.51 -0.69 0.54
CA LYS A 61 -14.89 0.44 -0.31
C LYS A 61 -13.76 1.42 -0.54
N THR A 62 -12.75 1.43 0.34
CA THR A 62 -11.62 2.34 0.21
C THR A 62 -10.30 1.62 0.41
N LEU A 63 -9.29 2.06 -0.32
CA LEU A 63 -7.89 1.68 -0.11
C LEU A 63 -7.15 2.95 0.26
N ASN A 64 -6.45 2.93 1.38
CA ASN A 64 -5.86 4.14 1.96
C ASN A 64 -4.38 3.93 2.22
N PHE A 65 -3.61 4.99 1.94
CA PHE A 65 -2.17 5.01 2.16
C PHE A 65 -1.78 6.23 2.97
N GLU A 66 -0.87 6.05 3.91
CA GLU A 66 -0.18 7.16 4.56
C GLU A 66 1.30 7.02 4.23
N LEU A 67 1.84 7.99 3.50
CA LEU A 67 3.17 7.93 2.90
C LEU A 67 3.95 9.21 3.12
N SER A 68 5.27 9.08 3.15
CA SER A 68 6.18 10.22 3.06
C SER A 68 7.39 9.83 2.21
N MET A 69 8.28 10.78 1.98
CA MET A 69 9.50 10.54 1.20
C MET A 69 10.67 11.16 1.93
N SER A 70 11.87 10.68 1.63
CA SER A 70 13.10 11.22 2.25
C SER A 70 13.41 12.65 1.79
N MET A 71 12.93 13.04 0.60
CA MET A 71 13.12 14.39 0.05
C MET A 71 12.08 14.65 -1.03
N ASP A 72 11.88 15.93 -1.35
CA ASP A 72 11.03 16.32 -2.48
C ASP A 72 11.73 16.00 -3.79
N THR A 73 10.93 15.69 -4.81
CA THR A 73 11.43 15.54 -6.19
C THR A 73 10.54 16.38 -7.09
N GLU A 74 11.11 16.90 -8.19
CA GLU A 74 10.32 17.68 -9.14
C GLU A 74 9.57 16.79 -10.13
N THR A 75 10.18 15.70 -10.53
CA THR A 75 9.70 14.89 -11.66
C THR A 75 9.36 13.46 -11.26
N TYR A 76 10.09 12.90 -10.32
CA TYR A 76 9.98 11.51 -9.95
C TYR A 76 9.56 11.39 -8.48
N GLY A 77 8.97 10.26 -8.13
CA GLY A 77 8.55 10.06 -6.77
C GLY A 77 8.02 8.66 -6.55
N ILE A 78 6.97 8.57 -5.75
CA ILE A 78 6.31 7.31 -5.47
C ILE A 78 5.07 7.23 -6.35
N ASN A 79 4.94 6.13 -7.09
CA ASN A 79 3.71 5.80 -7.79
C ASN A 79 3.03 4.70 -6.98
N PHE A 80 1.78 4.90 -6.57
CA PHE A 80 1.09 3.98 -5.67
C PHE A 80 -0.39 3.89 -6.00
N GLY A 81 -0.99 2.74 -5.73
CA GLY A 81 -2.38 2.48 -6.02
C GLY A 81 -2.67 0.99 -6.02
N TRP A 82 -3.50 0.54 -6.96
CA TRP A 82 -3.83 -0.87 -7.07
C TRP A 82 -3.92 -1.29 -8.54
N GLY A 83 -3.81 -2.58 -8.78
CA GLY A 83 -3.88 -3.13 -10.12
C GLY A 83 -4.41 -4.55 -10.14
N ASP A 84 -4.66 -5.05 -11.34
CA ASP A 84 -5.11 -6.43 -11.55
C ASP A 84 -3.96 -7.42 -11.47
N SER A 85 -2.73 -6.94 -11.50
CA SER A 85 -1.53 -7.76 -11.35
C SER A 85 -0.48 -6.98 -10.56
N ASP A 86 0.61 -7.64 -10.19
CA ASP A 86 1.70 -7.00 -9.47
C ASP A 86 2.66 -6.23 -10.38
N THR A 87 2.33 -6.10 -11.66
CA THR A 87 3.12 -5.32 -12.62
C THR A 87 2.35 -4.16 -13.23
N THR A 88 1.07 -4.00 -12.91
CA THR A 88 0.22 -2.99 -13.55
C THR A 88 -0.54 -2.17 -12.50
N PHE A 89 -0.91 -0.96 -12.90
CA PHE A 89 -1.79 -0.11 -12.11
C PHE A 89 -3.10 0.09 -12.86
N SER A 90 -4.21 -0.19 -12.19
CA SER A 90 -5.55 0.14 -12.68
C SER A 90 -5.99 1.51 -12.18
N ALA A 91 -5.49 1.91 -11.02
CA ALA A 91 -5.64 3.26 -10.48
C ALA A 91 -4.39 3.60 -9.68
N ASN A 92 -3.92 4.84 -9.80
CA ASN A 92 -2.70 5.24 -9.12
C ASN A 92 -2.62 6.75 -8.95
N GLU A 93 -1.75 7.15 -8.02
CA GLU A 93 -1.36 8.52 -7.77
C GLU A 93 0.16 8.58 -7.70
N THR A 94 0.71 9.75 -7.95
CA THR A 94 2.14 9.99 -7.80
C THR A 94 2.36 11.00 -6.67
N LYS A 95 3.23 10.66 -5.75
CA LYS A 95 3.63 11.53 -4.65
C LYS A 95 5.07 11.96 -4.87
N ASN A 96 5.32 13.26 -4.83
CA ASN A 96 6.66 13.81 -5.06
C ASN A 96 7.08 14.83 -4.00
N THR A 97 6.40 14.84 -2.85
CA THR A 97 6.76 15.72 -1.72
C THR A 97 7.17 14.87 -0.52
N ALA A 98 8.07 15.41 0.31
CA ALA A 98 8.54 14.72 1.50
C ALA A 98 7.49 14.66 2.61
N GLU A 99 6.56 15.60 2.60
CA GLU A 99 5.54 15.71 3.64
C GLU A 99 4.68 14.45 3.73
N THR A 100 4.39 14.01 4.95
CA THR A 100 3.49 12.88 5.18
C THR A 100 2.07 13.27 4.79
N SER A 101 1.43 12.43 3.99
CA SER A 101 0.07 12.67 3.54
C SER A 101 -0.70 11.36 3.42
N ILE A 102 -2.03 11.48 3.47
CA ILE A 102 -2.95 10.34 3.32
C ILE A 102 -3.66 10.49 1.99
N LYS A 103 -3.72 9.37 1.25
CA LYS A 103 -4.45 9.28 -0.02
C LYS A 103 -5.39 8.09 0.03
N SER A 104 -6.60 8.29 -0.49
CA SER A 104 -7.63 7.26 -0.54
C SER A 104 -8.06 7.00 -1.98
N PHE A 105 -8.28 5.73 -2.28
CA PHE A 105 -8.83 5.30 -3.57
C PHE A 105 -10.20 4.68 -3.31
N ASN A 106 -11.16 5.03 -4.14
CA ASN A 106 -12.48 4.42 -4.09
C ASN A 106 -12.42 3.07 -4.79
N ILE A 107 -12.65 2.00 -4.05
CA ILE A 107 -12.68 0.64 -4.58
C ILE A 107 -14.05 -0.01 -4.40
N SER A 108 -15.09 0.79 -4.19
CA SER A 108 -16.45 0.27 -3.93
C SER A 108 -17.00 -0.58 -5.06
N ASN A 109 -16.53 -0.37 -6.29
CA ASN A 109 -16.95 -1.14 -7.46
C ASN A 109 -15.91 -2.17 -7.89
N VAL A 110 -14.91 -2.44 -7.03
CA VAL A 110 -13.84 -3.38 -7.33
C VAL A 110 -14.02 -4.61 -6.47
N SER A 111 -13.99 -5.79 -7.08
CA SER A 111 -14.16 -7.04 -6.35
C SER A 111 -13.09 -8.05 -6.76
N GLY A 112 -12.92 -9.05 -5.91
CA GLY A 112 -11.95 -10.11 -6.15
C GLY A 112 -10.55 -9.74 -5.71
N GLU A 113 -9.62 -10.62 -6.01
CA GLU A 113 -8.23 -10.43 -5.65
C GLU A 113 -7.58 -9.38 -6.53
N LYS A 114 -6.97 -8.39 -5.90
CA LYS A 114 -6.26 -7.30 -6.55
C LYS A 114 -4.91 -7.11 -5.87
N TYR A 115 -4.09 -6.25 -6.41
CA TYR A 115 -2.74 -6.01 -5.92
C TYR A 115 -2.59 -4.56 -5.50
N ILE A 116 -2.17 -4.35 -4.26
CA ILE A 116 -1.78 -3.03 -3.77
C ILE A 116 -0.34 -2.83 -4.21
N ASN A 117 -0.10 -1.85 -5.08
CA ASN A 117 1.20 -1.65 -5.72
C ASN A 117 1.80 -0.31 -5.33
N ILE A 118 3.08 -0.31 -4.95
CA ILE A 118 3.84 0.89 -4.63
C ILE A 118 5.20 0.77 -5.29
N LYS A 119 5.56 1.78 -6.07
CA LYS A 119 6.79 1.78 -6.85
C LYS A 119 7.50 3.11 -6.69
N THR A 120 8.82 3.07 -6.49
CA THR A 120 9.64 4.28 -6.50
C THR A 120 10.28 4.46 -7.88
N ALA A 121 10.52 5.71 -8.24
CA ALA A 121 11.25 5.99 -9.47
C ALA A 121 12.68 5.49 -9.38
N GLY A 122 13.25 5.11 -10.51
CA GLY A 122 14.61 4.59 -10.59
C GLY A 122 15.69 5.65 -10.64
N VAL A 123 15.38 6.92 -10.33
CA VAL A 123 16.30 8.03 -10.40
C VAL A 123 16.34 8.77 -9.07
N GLY A 124 17.53 9.27 -8.74
CA GLY A 124 17.76 9.99 -7.50
C GLY A 124 17.93 9.08 -6.31
N ASN A 125 18.01 9.69 -5.13
CA ASN A 125 18.26 8.98 -3.88
C ASN A 125 17.03 8.97 -2.97
N THR A 126 15.84 9.15 -3.54
CA THR A 126 14.62 9.25 -2.76
C THR A 126 14.18 7.87 -2.28
N THR A 127 13.97 7.76 -0.98
CA THR A 127 13.37 6.58 -0.37
C THR A 127 11.92 6.89 -0.02
N ALA A 128 11.03 5.98 -0.37
CA ALA A 128 9.63 6.08 0.06
C ALA A 128 9.48 5.47 1.43
N PHE A 129 8.66 6.10 2.27
CA PHE A 129 8.32 5.57 3.58
C PHE A 129 6.83 5.33 3.66
N ILE A 130 6.46 4.11 4.01
CA ILE A 130 5.06 3.73 4.18
C ILE A 130 4.78 3.65 5.67
N HIS A 131 3.86 4.50 6.14
CA HIS A 131 3.48 4.55 7.54
C HIS A 131 2.25 3.70 7.82
N ASN A 132 1.33 3.64 6.85
CA ASN A 132 0.07 2.95 7.07
C ASN A 132 -0.58 2.61 5.73
N ILE A 133 -1.12 1.39 5.62
CA ILE A 133 -1.96 0.96 4.50
C ILE A 133 -3.16 0.26 5.09
N TRP A 134 -4.37 0.70 4.73
CA TRP A 134 -5.56 0.02 5.23
C TRP A 134 -6.69 0.04 4.22
N LEU A 135 -7.58 -0.92 4.38
CA LEU A 135 -8.81 -1.04 3.60
C LEU A 135 -9.97 -0.70 4.52
N GLY A 136 -10.92 0.10 4.03
CA GLY A 136 -12.09 0.53 4.79
C GLY A 136 -13.39 0.02 4.20
N VAL A 137 -14.36 -0.18 5.07
CA VAL A 137 -15.71 -0.63 4.68
C VAL A 137 -16.62 0.55 4.42
#